data_5d9ed692ddb63afd5d47cd762e3e6a84
#
_entry.id   5d9ed692ddb63afd5d47cd762e3e6a84
#
_cell.length_a   1.000
_cell.length_b   1.000
_cell.length_c   1.000
_cell.angle_alpha   90.00
_cell.angle_beta   90.00
_cell.angle_gamma   90.00
#
_symmetry.space_group_name_H-M   'P 1'
#
loop_
_entity.id
_entity.type
_entity.pdbx_description
1 polymer ?
#
loop_
_entity_poly.entity_id
_entity_poly.type
_entity_poly.pdbx_seq_one_letter_code
_entity_poly.pdbx_strand_id
1 'polypeptide(L)'
;IHPDWDYIGCETLFAKLLFVEYSQGYAIIELLGEWNDALNNDIMEFKRRIIDALIAQRIDKFLMIGDNLLNFHGYEDYYYQEWNEEINDGWIVFMNVRDQIVQEFKNCHLTKYIWFGSSFNLTFWRTQDPLALCQRVNEKITLSIK
;
A
#
# COMPACT_ATOMS: atom_id res chain seq x y z
N ILE A 1 15.39 -4.21 -10.29
CA ILE A 1 13.96 -4.53 -10.27
C ILE A 1 13.76 -5.90 -10.92
N HIS A 2 13.12 -6.77 -10.20
CA HIS A 2 12.84 -8.11 -10.71
C HIS A 2 11.65 -8.03 -11.68
N PRO A 3 11.76 -8.57 -12.92
CA PRO A 3 10.68 -8.44 -13.91
C PRO A 3 9.33 -8.96 -13.43
N ASP A 4 9.32 -10.00 -12.61
CA ASP A 4 8.07 -10.60 -12.10
C ASP A 4 7.30 -9.67 -11.17
N TRP A 5 7.96 -8.67 -10.62
CA TRP A 5 7.30 -7.71 -9.71
C TRP A 5 6.57 -6.59 -10.44
N ASP A 6 6.88 -6.36 -11.72
CA ASP A 6 6.18 -5.35 -12.50
C ASP A 6 4.81 -5.85 -12.96
N TYR A 7 4.70 -7.16 -13.21
CA TYR A 7 3.43 -7.77 -13.60
C TYR A 7 2.98 -8.76 -12.54
N ILE A 8 1.87 -8.44 -11.88
CA ILE A 8 1.35 -9.19 -10.73
C ILE A 8 0.09 -10.00 -11.06
N GLY A 9 -0.15 -10.30 -12.33
CA GLY A 9 -1.34 -11.02 -12.75
C GLY A 9 -2.58 -10.16 -12.93
N CYS A 10 -2.45 -8.85 -12.82
CA CYS A 10 -3.55 -7.90 -13.01
C CYS A 10 -3.49 -7.32 -14.42
N GLU A 11 -4.65 -7.00 -14.99
CA GLU A 11 -4.71 -6.46 -16.36
C GLU A 11 -4.23 -5.00 -16.44
N THR A 12 -4.59 -4.20 -15.45
CA THR A 12 -4.36 -2.75 -15.48
C THR A 12 -3.48 -2.24 -14.35
N LEU A 13 -3.17 -3.07 -13.38
CA LEU A 13 -2.36 -2.67 -12.23
C LEU A 13 -0.97 -3.29 -12.30
N PHE A 14 0.04 -2.45 -12.09
CA PHE A 14 1.43 -2.86 -11.98
C PHE A 14 1.99 -2.38 -10.64
N ALA A 15 2.93 -3.13 -10.09
CA ALA A 15 3.55 -2.78 -8.81
C ALA A 15 5.05 -3.01 -8.88
N LYS A 16 5.81 -2.09 -8.27
CA LYS A 16 7.26 -2.19 -8.17
C LYS A 16 7.67 -2.19 -6.71
N LEU A 17 8.40 -3.22 -6.30
CA LEU A 17 8.97 -3.26 -4.96
C LEU A 17 10.25 -2.41 -4.96
N LEU A 18 10.19 -1.26 -4.28
CA LEU A 18 11.29 -0.29 -4.29
C LEU A 18 12.27 -0.51 -3.15
N PHE A 19 11.81 -1.02 -2.01
CA PHE A 19 12.63 -1.11 -0.81
C PHE A 19 12.04 -2.12 0.16
N VAL A 20 12.90 -2.91 0.81
CA VAL A 20 12.51 -3.81 1.89
C VAL A 20 13.57 -3.72 2.98
N GLU A 21 13.11 -3.54 4.22
CA GLU A 21 13.97 -3.54 5.42
C GLU A 21 13.45 -4.61 6.36
N TYR A 22 14.16 -5.74 6.42
CA TYR A 22 13.70 -6.92 7.13
C TYR A 22 13.74 -6.80 8.65
N SER A 23 14.74 -6.08 9.20
CA SER A 23 14.90 -6.00 10.66
C SER A 23 13.81 -5.18 11.32
N GLN A 24 13.26 -4.17 10.63
CA GLN A 24 12.19 -3.32 11.14
C GLN A 24 10.84 -3.59 10.47
N GLY A 25 10.81 -4.44 9.44
CA GLY A 25 9.59 -4.88 8.80
C GLY A 25 8.96 -3.88 7.83
N TYR A 26 9.75 -3.08 7.12
CA TYR A 26 9.25 -2.10 6.16
C TYR A 26 9.32 -2.59 4.72
N ALA A 27 8.31 -2.24 3.92
CA ALA A 27 8.36 -2.37 2.47
C ALA A 27 7.78 -1.12 1.82
N ILE A 28 8.39 -0.69 0.72
CA ILE A 28 7.88 0.42 -0.11
C ILE A 28 7.55 -0.17 -1.47
N ILE A 29 6.30 0.00 -1.89
CA ILE A 29 5.79 -0.52 -3.17
C ILE A 29 5.18 0.63 -3.96
N GLU A 30 5.66 0.85 -5.17
CA GLU A 30 5.08 1.84 -6.08
C GLU A 30 4.01 1.18 -6.94
N LEU A 31 2.84 1.84 -7.02
CA LEU A 31 1.70 1.38 -7.80
C LEU A 31 1.59 2.19 -9.09
N LEU A 32 1.30 1.50 -10.20
CA LEU A 32 1.15 2.14 -11.51
C LEU A 32 -0.10 1.61 -12.18
N GLY A 33 -0.83 2.50 -12.84
CA GLY A 33 -2.00 2.15 -13.62
C GLY A 33 -3.31 2.30 -12.86
N GLU A 34 -4.19 1.32 -12.99
CA GLU A 34 -5.52 1.37 -12.37
C GLU A 34 -5.76 0.14 -11.51
N TRP A 35 -6.25 0.38 -10.32
CA TRP A 35 -6.62 -0.67 -9.36
C TRP A 35 -8.11 -0.94 -9.49
N ASN A 36 -8.48 -2.15 -9.89
CA ASN A 36 -9.88 -2.46 -10.13
C ASN A 36 -10.28 -3.78 -9.45
N ASP A 37 -10.84 -3.67 -8.25
CA ASP A 37 -11.34 -4.82 -7.52
C ASP A 37 -12.70 -5.28 -8.03
N ALA A 38 -13.50 -4.34 -8.54
CA ALA A 38 -14.86 -4.65 -8.98
C ALA A 38 -14.90 -5.57 -10.21
N LEU A 39 -14.00 -5.35 -11.17
CA LEU A 39 -13.96 -6.15 -12.39
C LEU A 39 -12.89 -7.24 -12.36
N ASN A 40 -11.73 -6.95 -11.82
CA ASN A 40 -10.55 -7.81 -11.95
C ASN A 40 -10.11 -8.44 -10.63
N ASN A 41 -10.70 -8.04 -9.51
CA ASN A 41 -10.30 -8.50 -8.18
C ASN A 41 -8.79 -8.31 -7.94
N ASP A 42 -8.30 -7.12 -8.27
CA ASP A 42 -6.87 -6.80 -8.20
C ASP A 42 -6.27 -7.01 -6.80
N ILE A 43 -7.04 -6.70 -5.75
CA ILE A 43 -6.58 -6.91 -4.38
C ILE A 43 -6.25 -8.39 -4.11
N MET A 44 -7.01 -9.31 -4.65
CA MET A 44 -6.74 -10.73 -4.46
C MET A 44 -5.37 -11.10 -5.06
N GLU A 45 -5.13 -10.70 -6.31
CA GLU A 45 -3.87 -11.00 -6.98
C GLU A 45 -2.70 -10.36 -6.25
N PHE A 46 -2.84 -9.08 -5.89
CA PHE A 46 -1.80 -8.33 -5.19
C PHE A 46 -1.51 -8.95 -3.82
N LYS A 47 -2.55 -9.25 -3.05
CA LYS A 47 -2.42 -9.85 -1.72
C LYS A 47 -1.74 -11.21 -1.79
N ARG A 48 -2.19 -12.09 -2.68
CA ARG A 48 -1.68 -13.46 -2.78
C ARG A 48 -0.26 -13.51 -3.35
N ARG A 49 0.04 -12.69 -4.36
CA ARG A 49 1.32 -12.77 -5.05
C ARG A 49 2.43 -11.96 -4.39
N ILE A 50 2.10 -10.82 -3.79
CA ILE A 50 3.12 -9.92 -3.25
C ILE A 50 3.06 -9.83 -1.74
N ILE A 51 1.91 -9.48 -1.19
CA ILE A 51 1.78 -9.18 0.24
C ILE A 51 2.01 -10.43 1.08
N ASP A 52 1.43 -11.57 0.72
CA ASP A 52 1.60 -12.80 1.49
C ASP A 52 3.08 -13.22 1.57
N ALA A 53 3.82 -13.06 0.47
CA ALA A 53 5.24 -13.36 0.43
C ALA A 53 6.05 -12.46 1.37
N LEU A 54 5.70 -11.17 1.41
CA LEU A 54 6.38 -10.21 2.29
C LEU A 54 6.01 -10.45 3.75
N ILE A 55 4.76 -10.75 4.05
CA ILE A 55 4.33 -11.07 5.41
C ILE A 55 5.06 -12.32 5.91
N ALA A 56 5.25 -13.32 5.06
CA ALA A 56 6.01 -14.53 5.41
C ALA A 56 7.46 -14.19 5.80
N GLN A 57 8.00 -13.07 5.33
CA GLN A 57 9.33 -12.58 5.67
C GLN A 57 9.30 -11.56 6.81
N ARG A 58 8.19 -11.48 7.55
CA ARG A 58 8.00 -10.60 8.70
C ARG A 58 7.90 -9.11 8.36
N ILE A 59 7.50 -8.78 7.15
CA ILE A 59 7.16 -7.40 6.80
C ILE A 59 5.75 -7.13 7.33
N ASP A 60 5.61 -6.06 8.09
CA ASP A 60 4.33 -5.68 8.70
C ASP A 60 3.99 -4.20 8.51
N LYS A 61 4.84 -3.46 7.80
CA LYS A 61 4.61 -2.04 7.52
C LYS A 61 4.78 -1.80 6.03
N PHE A 62 3.69 -1.40 5.39
CA PHE A 62 3.60 -1.31 3.93
C PHE A 62 3.32 0.13 3.50
N LEU A 63 4.30 0.74 2.84
CA LEU A 63 4.15 2.09 2.28
C LEU A 63 3.88 1.95 0.78
N MET A 64 2.66 2.27 0.39
CA MET A 64 2.19 2.16 -0.99
C MET A 64 2.26 3.55 -1.62
N ILE A 65 3.03 3.70 -2.70
CA ILE A 65 3.21 4.98 -3.39
C ILE A 65 2.16 5.09 -4.48
N GLY A 66 1.28 6.06 -4.36
CA GLY A 66 0.13 6.23 -5.24
C GLY A 66 0.25 7.32 -6.28
N ASP A 67 1.44 7.93 -6.46
CA ASP A 67 1.64 9.03 -7.42
C ASP A 67 1.16 8.68 -8.83
N ASN A 68 1.40 7.43 -9.25
CA ASN A 68 1.08 6.94 -10.60
C ASN A 68 -0.11 5.99 -10.62
N LEU A 69 -0.85 5.92 -9.53
CA LEU A 69 -2.11 5.21 -9.49
C LEU A 69 -3.19 6.17 -9.99
N LEU A 70 -3.76 5.87 -11.16
CA LEU A 70 -4.65 6.80 -11.86
C LEU A 70 -6.09 6.70 -11.37
N ASN A 71 -6.49 5.50 -10.92
CA ASN A 71 -7.85 5.25 -10.50
C ASN A 71 -7.93 4.08 -9.54
N PHE A 72 -9.03 4.03 -8.78
CA PHE A 72 -9.31 2.94 -7.86
C PHE A 72 -10.80 2.64 -7.92
N HIS A 73 -11.14 1.41 -8.27
CA HIS A 73 -12.51 0.91 -8.27
C HIS A 73 -12.60 -0.22 -7.25
N GLY A 74 -13.09 0.11 -6.07
CA GLY A 74 -13.20 -0.86 -4.99
C GLY A 74 -14.46 -1.72 -5.11
N TYR A 75 -14.51 -2.76 -4.29
CA TYR A 75 -15.68 -3.64 -4.21
C TYR A 75 -15.88 -4.09 -2.77
N GLU A 76 -15.32 -5.23 -2.37
CA GLU A 76 -15.42 -5.73 -1.01
C GLU A 76 -14.14 -5.46 -0.23
N ASP A 77 -14.23 -5.44 1.11
CA ASP A 77 -13.09 -5.14 1.97
C ASP A 77 -12.40 -6.38 2.53
N TYR A 78 -12.81 -7.57 2.12
CA TYR A 78 -12.36 -8.84 2.70
C TYR A 78 -10.84 -9.00 2.71
N TYR A 79 -10.16 -8.77 1.58
CA TYR A 79 -8.72 -8.94 1.50
C TYR A 79 -7.94 -7.84 2.24
N TYR A 80 -8.50 -6.64 2.32
CA TYR A 80 -7.91 -5.55 3.10
C TYR A 80 -8.00 -5.86 4.60
N GLN A 81 -9.11 -6.44 5.03
CA GLN A 81 -9.28 -6.88 6.40
C GLN A 81 -8.29 -8.00 6.74
N GLU A 82 -8.17 -9.00 5.88
CA GLU A 82 -7.21 -10.09 6.05
C GLU A 82 -5.78 -9.56 6.18
N TRP A 83 -5.39 -8.67 5.29
CA TRP A 83 -4.07 -8.03 5.30
C TRP A 83 -3.83 -7.31 6.63
N ASN A 84 -4.78 -6.51 7.05
CA ASN A 84 -4.67 -5.75 8.30
C ASN A 84 -4.55 -6.67 9.52
N GLU A 85 -5.33 -7.74 9.55
CA GLU A 85 -5.29 -8.70 10.66
C GLU A 85 -3.96 -9.45 10.76
N GLU A 86 -3.34 -9.74 9.62
CA GLU A 86 -2.09 -10.49 9.58
C GLU A 86 -0.87 -9.69 10.00
N ILE A 87 -0.96 -8.36 10.04
CA ILE A 87 0.18 -7.52 10.39
C ILE A 87 0.13 -6.93 11.81
N ASN A 88 -0.91 -7.27 12.59
CA ASN A 88 -1.04 -6.90 14.02
C ASN A 88 -0.75 -5.43 14.31
N ASP A 89 0.46 -5.11 14.81
CA ASP A 89 0.87 -3.76 15.18
C ASP A 89 1.46 -2.96 14.01
N GLY A 90 1.42 -3.53 12.82
CA GLY A 90 1.91 -2.87 11.61
C GLY A 90 0.92 -1.87 11.04
N TRP A 91 1.17 -1.47 9.80
CA TRP A 91 0.31 -0.51 9.12
C TRP A 91 0.39 -0.64 7.61
N ILE A 92 -0.66 -0.14 6.95
CA ILE A 92 -0.75 0.01 5.50
C ILE A 92 -1.02 1.48 5.23
N VAL A 93 -0.13 2.14 4.51
CA VAL A 93 -0.27 3.56 4.15
C VAL A 93 -0.28 3.69 2.63
N PHE A 94 -1.29 4.38 2.10
CA PHE A 94 -1.32 4.78 0.70
C PHE A 94 -0.95 6.26 0.63
N MET A 95 0.24 6.54 0.12
CA MET A 95 0.82 7.88 0.07
C MET A 95 0.59 8.53 -1.28
N ASN A 96 0.29 9.82 -1.29
CA ASN A 96 0.14 10.63 -2.50
C ASN A 96 -0.97 10.15 -3.45
N VAL A 97 -2.05 9.62 -2.91
CA VAL A 97 -3.20 9.21 -3.72
C VAL A 97 -4.05 10.41 -4.12
N ARG A 98 -4.67 10.32 -5.30
CA ARG A 98 -5.54 11.38 -5.84
C ARG A 98 -6.83 11.48 -5.03
N ASP A 99 -7.46 12.66 -5.06
CA ASP A 99 -8.67 12.92 -4.27
C ASP A 99 -9.81 11.94 -4.61
N GLN A 100 -10.00 11.60 -5.88
CA GLN A 100 -11.03 10.64 -6.26
C GLN A 100 -10.75 9.23 -5.70
N ILE A 101 -9.48 8.87 -5.55
CA ILE A 101 -9.11 7.60 -4.94
C ILE A 101 -9.38 7.62 -3.44
N VAL A 102 -9.06 8.72 -2.77
CA VAL A 102 -9.37 8.91 -1.35
C VAL A 102 -10.87 8.75 -1.12
N GLN A 103 -11.68 9.35 -1.99
CA GLN A 103 -13.13 9.24 -1.87
C GLN A 103 -13.60 7.79 -2.03
N GLU A 104 -13.03 7.07 -2.98
CA GLU A 104 -13.38 5.67 -3.19
C GLU A 104 -12.96 4.78 -2.02
N PHE A 105 -11.81 5.04 -1.42
CA PHE A 105 -11.40 4.35 -0.20
C PHE A 105 -12.45 4.51 0.91
N LYS A 106 -12.97 5.73 1.06
CA LYS A 106 -14.02 6.02 2.06
C LYS A 106 -15.32 5.30 1.70
N ASN A 107 -15.70 5.33 0.43
CA ASN A 107 -16.92 4.68 -0.04
C ASN A 107 -16.90 3.17 0.19
N CYS A 108 -15.72 2.55 0.09
CA CYS A 108 -15.55 1.12 0.29
C CYS A 108 -15.21 0.75 1.75
N HIS A 109 -15.29 1.71 2.66
CA HIS A 109 -15.05 1.52 4.11
C HIS A 109 -13.63 1.01 4.43
N LEU A 110 -12.64 1.42 3.64
CA LEU A 110 -11.26 0.99 3.84
C LEU A 110 -10.52 1.78 4.94
N THR A 111 -11.11 2.84 5.46
CA THR A 111 -10.52 3.63 6.56
C THR A 111 -10.23 2.81 7.81
N LYS A 112 -10.89 1.66 7.96
CA LYS A 112 -10.66 0.76 9.09
C LYS A 112 -9.31 0.05 8.99
N TYR A 113 -8.76 -0.07 7.79
CA TYR A 113 -7.61 -0.94 7.53
C TYR A 113 -6.39 -0.21 7.01
N ILE A 114 -6.57 0.91 6.32
CA ILE A 114 -5.48 1.63 5.67
C ILE A 114 -5.47 3.10 6.07
N TRP A 115 -4.28 3.69 6.03
CA TRP A 115 -4.07 5.11 6.27
C TRP A 115 -3.85 5.82 4.94
N PHE A 116 -4.40 7.01 4.80
CA PHE A 116 -4.25 7.84 3.60
C PHE A 116 -4.64 9.28 3.95
N GLY A 117 -4.47 10.19 2.99
CA GLY A 117 -4.89 11.57 3.16
C GLY A 117 -3.71 12.53 3.29
N SER A 118 -4.00 13.81 3.58
CA SER A 118 -3.02 14.90 3.49
C SER A 118 -1.80 14.72 4.38
N SER A 119 -1.96 14.11 5.55
CA SER A 119 -0.83 13.85 6.46
C SER A 119 0.22 12.92 5.85
N PHE A 120 -0.19 12.13 4.87
CA PHE A 120 0.66 11.14 4.20
C PHE A 120 0.99 11.53 2.77
N ASN A 121 0.82 12.81 2.40
CA ASN A 121 1.22 13.30 1.07
C ASN A 121 2.59 13.93 1.18
N LEU A 122 3.61 13.23 0.67
CA LEU A 122 5.01 13.64 0.76
C LEU A 122 5.57 13.80 -0.65
N THR A 123 5.72 15.06 -1.10
CA THR A 123 6.00 15.37 -2.50
C THR A 123 7.41 14.98 -2.96
N PHE A 124 8.39 14.96 -2.07
CA PHE A 124 9.78 14.71 -2.44
C PHE A 124 10.28 13.35 -1.94
N TRP A 125 9.40 12.37 -1.93
CA TRP A 125 9.74 11.04 -1.38
C TRP A 125 10.87 10.35 -2.16
N ARG A 126 10.98 10.59 -3.49
CA ARG A 126 11.99 9.92 -4.32
C ARG A 126 13.42 10.31 -3.94
N THR A 127 13.63 11.50 -3.40
CA THR A 127 14.95 12.00 -3.03
C THR A 127 15.30 11.70 -1.58
N GLN A 128 14.40 11.11 -0.82
CA GLN A 128 14.62 10.79 0.58
C GLN A 128 15.20 9.39 0.73
N ASP A 129 16.00 9.19 1.78
CA ASP A 129 16.44 7.87 2.15
C ASP A 129 15.21 6.98 2.46
N PRO A 130 15.10 5.79 1.84
CA PRO A 130 13.91 4.94 2.01
C PRO A 130 13.63 4.57 3.47
N LEU A 131 14.64 4.22 4.24
CA LEU A 131 14.45 3.87 5.65
C LEU A 131 13.95 5.07 6.45
N ALA A 132 14.54 6.24 6.22
CA ALA A 132 14.12 7.47 6.90
C ALA A 132 12.67 7.82 6.55
N LEU A 133 12.27 7.63 5.30
CA LEU A 133 10.89 7.83 4.88
C LEU A 133 9.93 6.92 5.64
N CYS A 134 10.24 5.64 5.74
CA CYS A 134 9.44 4.68 6.48
C CYS A 134 9.33 5.04 7.96
N GLN A 135 10.43 5.43 8.58
CA GLN A 135 10.46 5.81 9.98
C GLN A 135 9.64 7.07 10.23
N ARG A 136 9.69 8.02 9.32
CA ARG A 136 8.88 9.25 9.39
C ARG A 136 7.38 8.94 9.33
N VAL A 137 6.99 8.05 8.44
CA VAL A 137 5.59 7.61 8.34
C VAL A 137 5.18 6.88 9.61
N ASN A 138 6.03 6.01 10.12
CA ASN A 138 5.76 5.29 11.36
C ASN A 138 5.54 6.24 12.54
N GLU A 139 6.33 7.30 12.64
CA GLU A 139 6.15 8.32 13.68
C GLU A 139 4.79 9.01 13.56
N LYS A 140 4.37 9.35 12.34
CA LYS A 140 3.07 9.98 12.12
C LYS A 140 1.92 9.08 12.61
N ILE A 141 2.00 7.80 12.35
CA ILE A 141 0.99 6.84 12.79
C ILE A 141 1.00 6.70 14.31
N THR A 142 2.17 6.57 14.90
CA THR A 142 2.31 6.45 16.36
C THR A 142 1.71 7.65 17.07
N LEU A 143 1.95 8.86 16.57
CA LEU A 143 1.38 10.08 17.14
C LEU A 143 -0.13 10.15 16.96
N SER A 144 -0.66 9.61 15.87
CA SER A 144 -2.09 9.64 15.60
C SER A 144 -2.90 8.69 16.48
N ILE A 145 -2.28 7.59 16.94
CA ILE A 145 -2.93 6.60 17.80
C ILE A 145 -3.05 7.10 19.25
N LYS A 146 -2.14 7.96 19.65
CA LYS A 146 -2.15 8.52 21.03
C LYS A 146 -3.28 9.56 21.23
#